data_bc9c2b97669ce6f92c97444b70b8e751
#
_entry.id   bc9c2b97669ce6f92c97444b70b8e751
#
_cell.length_a   1.000
_cell.length_b   1.000
_cell.length_c   1.000
_cell.angle_alpha   90.00
_cell.angle_beta   90.00
_cell.angle_gamma   90.00
#
_symmetry.space_group_name_H-M   'P 1'
#
loop_
_entity.id
_entity.type
_entity.pdbx_description
1 polymer ?
#
loop_
_entity_poly.entity_id
_entity_poly.type
_entity_poly.pdbx_seq_one_letter_code
_entity_poly.pdbx_strand_id
1 'polypeptide(L)'
;MSAPNATADERQMLLHQLKGSFTSIYLTVLSIVQGVTLATLASVVASNYPQFTAVQWALVVLTFCILIIIWHHMTTDAMTWVWIPDFRDSVIPFLLGAFELYQTQAIIIGLGPWLFGMVAGAALAVLQFFHIGFRVPLETENAQLLDHFKTRRRSEMLQGIVGIILFISLGVVSVSTVNGKGAGWPDETVIEAALPWIAVLLTSLWLGCYVIRTTLYWRVIVALVRSSQLPASTPLSRFVGLPWG
;
A
#
# COMPACT_ATOMS: atom_id res chain seq x y z
N MET A 1 -35.27 17.70 13.68
CA MET A 1 -35.84 16.99 12.51
C MET A 1 -35.67 15.51 12.76
N SER A 2 -36.77 14.77 13.06
CA SER A 2 -36.76 13.31 13.17
C SER A 2 -36.61 12.74 11.77
N ALA A 3 -35.59 11.91 11.57
CA ALA A 3 -35.40 11.17 10.30
C ALA A 3 -36.68 10.35 10.00
N PRO A 4 -37.14 10.29 8.74
CA PRO A 4 -38.27 9.45 8.38
C PRO A 4 -37.97 7.99 8.75
N ASN A 5 -38.96 7.31 9.34
CA ASN A 5 -38.87 5.88 9.68
C ASN A 5 -38.83 5.06 8.40
N ALA A 6 -37.64 4.88 7.83
CA ALA A 6 -37.44 3.96 6.71
C ALA A 6 -37.82 2.54 7.14
N THR A 7 -38.53 1.82 6.27
CA THR A 7 -38.88 0.41 6.49
C THR A 7 -37.61 -0.46 6.51
N ALA A 8 -37.69 -1.66 7.10
CA ALA A 8 -36.53 -2.57 7.14
C ALA A 8 -36.00 -2.89 5.73
N ASP A 9 -36.91 -3.04 4.76
CA ASP A 9 -36.58 -3.34 3.35
C ASP A 9 -35.87 -2.15 2.66
N GLU A 10 -36.32 -0.90 2.92
CA GLU A 10 -35.65 0.30 2.39
C GLU A 10 -34.24 0.45 2.95
N ARG A 11 -34.04 0.16 4.23
CA ARG A 11 -32.70 0.17 4.84
C ARG A 11 -31.78 -0.88 4.23
N GLN A 12 -32.25 -2.11 4.01
CA GLN A 12 -31.49 -3.17 3.36
C GLN A 12 -31.12 -2.79 1.92
N MET A 13 -32.06 -2.25 1.16
CA MET A 13 -31.82 -1.79 -0.21
C MET A 13 -30.76 -0.69 -0.26
N LEU A 14 -30.84 0.31 0.61
CA LEU A 14 -29.84 1.39 0.71
C LEU A 14 -28.46 0.88 1.08
N LEU A 15 -28.37 -0.04 2.05
CA LEU A 15 -27.10 -0.68 2.44
C LEU A 15 -26.49 -1.47 1.29
N HIS A 16 -27.31 -2.20 0.53
CA HIS A 16 -26.84 -2.95 -0.64
C HIS A 16 -26.33 -2.02 -1.75
N GLN A 17 -27.01 -0.92 -2.01
CA GLN A 17 -26.57 0.11 -2.97
C GLN A 17 -25.27 0.78 -2.53
N LEU A 18 -25.13 1.16 -1.25
CA LEU A 18 -23.90 1.76 -0.72
C LEU A 18 -22.72 0.79 -0.85
N LYS A 19 -22.87 -0.45 -0.43
CA LYS A 19 -21.83 -1.48 -0.54
C LYS A 19 -21.45 -1.76 -2.01
N GLY A 20 -22.44 -1.81 -2.91
CA GLY A 20 -22.22 -2.10 -4.34
C GLY A 20 -21.54 -0.96 -5.10
N SER A 21 -21.85 0.29 -4.78
CA SER A 21 -21.31 1.47 -5.46
C SER A 21 -19.93 1.86 -4.94
N PHE A 22 -19.63 1.59 -3.66
CA PHE A 22 -18.41 2.05 -3.01
C PHE A 22 -17.15 1.51 -3.70
N THR A 23 -17.08 0.22 -3.97
CA THR A 23 -15.92 -0.40 -4.62
C THR A 23 -15.57 0.28 -5.94
N SER A 24 -16.58 0.58 -6.78
CA SER A 24 -16.36 1.23 -8.07
C SER A 24 -15.84 2.66 -7.91
N ILE A 25 -16.44 3.44 -7.03
CA ILE A 25 -16.01 4.82 -6.74
C ILE A 25 -14.59 4.83 -6.17
N TYR A 26 -14.32 3.95 -5.21
CA TYR A 26 -13.01 3.84 -4.56
C TYR A 26 -11.91 3.49 -5.56
N LEU A 27 -12.14 2.50 -6.43
CA LEU A 27 -11.20 2.11 -7.48
C LEU A 27 -10.97 3.23 -8.50
N THR A 28 -12.02 4.01 -8.82
CA THR A 28 -11.88 5.16 -9.72
C THR A 28 -10.97 6.23 -9.10
N VAL A 29 -11.20 6.60 -7.85
CA VAL A 29 -10.36 7.59 -7.14
C VAL A 29 -8.93 7.09 -7.04
N LEU A 30 -8.73 5.83 -6.66
CA LEU A 30 -7.42 5.20 -6.57
C LEU A 30 -6.68 5.24 -7.92
N SER A 31 -7.36 4.92 -9.02
CA SER A 31 -6.76 4.93 -10.36
C SER A 31 -6.36 6.34 -10.81
N ILE A 32 -7.15 7.36 -10.46
CA ILE A 32 -6.78 8.76 -10.72
C ILE A 32 -5.53 9.15 -9.94
N VAL A 33 -5.48 8.86 -8.64
CA VAL A 33 -4.33 9.14 -7.78
C VAL A 33 -3.08 8.46 -8.33
N GLN A 34 -3.15 7.18 -8.66
CA GLN A 34 -2.04 6.42 -9.24
C GLN A 34 -1.58 6.98 -10.60
N GLY A 35 -2.53 7.38 -11.44
CA GLY A 35 -2.22 8.01 -12.73
C GLY A 35 -1.42 9.31 -12.56
N VAL A 36 -1.83 10.17 -11.62
CA VAL A 36 -1.12 11.42 -11.30
C VAL A 36 0.29 11.12 -10.77
N THR A 37 0.44 10.15 -9.88
CA THR A 37 1.74 9.80 -9.28
C THR A 37 2.69 9.21 -10.32
N LEU A 38 2.20 8.31 -11.18
CA LEU A 38 3.01 7.75 -12.27
C LEU A 38 3.43 8.82 -13.28
N ALA A 39 2.54 9.76 -13.62
CA ALA A 39 2.87 10.88 -14.47
C ALA A 39 3.96 11.78 -13.84
N THR A 40 3.87 12.01 -12.52
CA THR A 40 4.89 12.74 -11.76
C THR A 40 6.22 12.00 -11.76
N LEU A 41 6.24 10.70 -11.54
CA LEU A 41 7.46 9.87 -11.62
C LEU A 41 8.09 9.97 -13.02
N ALA A 42 7.29 9.84 -14.07
CA ALA A 42 7.77 9.99 -15.45
C ALA A 42 8.36 11.39 -15.71
N SER A 43 7.72 12.44 -15.20
CA SER A 43 8.20 13.82 -15.30
C SER A 43 9.53 14.03 -14.56
N VAL A 44 9.67 13.51 -13.34
CA VAL A 44 10.93 13.55 -12.56
C VAL A 44 12.04 12.84 -13.32
N VAL A 45 11.77 11.67 -13.87
CA VAL A 45 12.75 10.94 -14.69
C VAL A 45 13.11 11.74 -15.94
N ALA A 46 12.13 12.20 -16.72
CA ALA A 46 12.38 12.93 -17.96
C ALA A 46 13.20 14.21 -17.75
N SER A 47 13.00 14.91 -16.64
CA SER A 47 13.69 16.15 -16.33
C SER A 47 15.11 15.95 -15.79
N ASN A 48 15.42 14.79 -15.21
CA ASN A 48 16.66 14.60 -14.46
C ASN A 48 17.51 13.41 -14.93
N TYR A 49 17.02 12.57 -15.87
CA TYR A 49 17.68 11.32 -16.27
C TYR A 49 19.17 11.45 -16.65
N PRO A 50 19.65 12.56 -17.30
CA PRO A 50 21.06 12.67 -17.66
C PRO A 50 21.98 12.82 -16.44
N GLN A 51 21.43 13.25 -15.30
CA GLN A 51 22.18 13.54 -14.08
C GLN A 51 22.01 12.44 -13.01
N PHE A 52 21.14 11.46 -13.25
CA PHE A 52 20.89 10.41 -12.28
C PHE A 52 22.09 9.51 -12.09
N THR A 53 22.49 9.35 -10.83
CA THR A 53 23.43 8.33 -10.40
C THR A 53 22.79 6.92 -10.48
N ALA A 54 23.60 5.88 -10.44
CA ALA A 54 23.11 4.51 -10.40
C ALA A 54 22.18 4.24 -9.20
N VAL A 55 22.45 4.87 -8.05
CA VAL A 55 21.57 4.81 -6.86
C VAL A 55 20.22 5.44 -7.14
N GLN A 56 20.18 6.63 -7.75
CA GLN A 56 18.91 7.29 -8.08
C GLN A 56 18.08 6.47 -9.07
N TRP A 57 18.71 5.84 -10.05
CA TRP A 57 18.03 4.88 -10.92
C TRP A 57 17.44 3.70 -10.15
N ALA A 58 18.17 3.14 -9.17
CA ALA A 58 17.63 2.09 -8.30
C ALA A 58 16.44 2.60 -7.48
N LEU A 59 16.49 3.83 -6.96
CA LEU A 59 15.36 4.44 -6.25
C LEU A 59 14.16 4.69 -7.17
N VAL A 60 14.35 5.06 -8.44
CA VAL A 60 13.28 5.15 -9.44
C VAL A 60 12.57 3.81 -9.61
N VAL A 61 13.32 2.73 -9.81
CA VAL A 61 12.78 1.39 -9.96
C VAL A 61 12.03 0.94 -8.70
N LEU A 62 12.62 1.16 -7.53
CA LEU A 62 11.97 0.82 -6.26
C LEU A 62 10.68 1.62 -6.05
N THR A 63 10.69 2.93 -6.33
CA THR A 63 9.51 3.78 -6.23
C THR A 63 8.42 3.28 -7.18
N PHE A 64 8.74 2.97 -8.43
CA PHE A 64 7.79 2.38 -9.37
C PHE A 64 7.19 1.07 -8.86
N CYS A 65 8.02 0.16 -8.32
CA CYS A 65 7.54 -1.08 -7.71
C CYS A 65 6.60 -0.82 -6.53
N ILE A 66 6.93 0.16 -5.68
CA ILE A 66 6.08 0.55 -4.54
C ILE A 66 4.71 1.03 -5.01
N LEU A 67 4.65 1.90 -6.03
CA LEU A 67 3.40 2.39 -6.61
C LEU A 67 2.52 1.24 -7.11
N ILE A 68 3.10 0.29 -7.86
CA ILE A 68 2.37 -0.89 -8.35
C ILE A 68 1.88 -1.76 -7.20
N ILE A 69 2.71 -1.96 -6.16
CA ILE A 69 2.35 -2.77 -4.98
C ILE A 69 1.18 -2.13 -4.23
N ILE A 70 1.22 -0.81 -3.99
CA ILE A 70 0.14 -0.08 -3.31
C ILE A 70 -1.15 -0.18 -4.11
N TRP A 71 -1.10 0.09 -5.41
CA TRP A 71 -2.26 -0.02 -6.29
C TRP A 71 -2.85 -1.43 -6.27
N HIS A 72 -2.02 -2.46 -6.45
CA HIS A 72 -2.45 -3.86 -6.42
C HIS A 72 -3.09 -4.22 -5.07
N HIS A 73 -2.47 -3.79 -3.97
CA HIS A 73 -2.96 -4.06 -2.61
C HIS A 73 -4.33 -3.43 -2.36
N MET A 74 -4.47 -2.13 -2.64
CA MET A 74 -5.71 -1.40 -2.45
C MET A 74 -6.85 -1.93 -3.32
N THR A 75 -6.53 -2.27 -4.57
CA THR A 75 -7.48 -2.89 -5.51
C THR A 75 -7.94 -4.25 -5.00
N THR A 76 -7.00 -5.09 -4.54
CA THR A 76 -7.30 -6.42 -4.00
C THR A 76 -8.19 -6.31 -2.77
N ASP A 77 -7.88 -5.40 -1.85
CA ASP A 77 -8.69 -5.21 -0.64
C ASP A 77 -10.10 -4.72 -0.98
N ALA A 78 -10.24 -3.74 -1.86
CA ALA A 78 -11.54 -3.21 -2.28
C ALA A 78 -12.41 -4.27 -3.00
N MET A 79 -11.79 -5.25 -3.67
CA MET A 79 -12.50 -6.33 -4.34
C MET A 79 -12.82 -7.51 -3.41
N THR A 80 -12.00 -7.73 -2.38
CA THR A 80 -12.12 -8.91 -1.51
C THR A 80 -13.08 -8.69 -0.36
N TRP A 81 -13.03 -7.50 0.24
CA TRP A 81 -13.75 -7.22 1.48
C TRP A 81 -14.96 -6.35 1.23
N VAL A 82 -16.01 -6.62 2.01
CA VAL A 82 -17.22 -5.79 2.06
C VAL A 82 -17.17 -4.97 3.34
N TRP A 83 -17.37 -3.65 3.24
CA TRP A 83 -17.59 -2.77 4.39
C TRP A 83 -18.46 -1.58 4.01
N ILE A 84 -19.10 -0.98 5.01
CA ILE A 84 -19.83 0.27 4.82
C ILE A 84 -18.80 1.42 4.85
N PRO A 85 -18.70 2.23 3.78
CA PRO A 85 -17.74 3.31 3.70
C PRO A 85 -18.02 4.40 4.75
N ASP A 86 -16.96 5.00 5.28
CA ASP A 86 -17.02 6.22 6.06
C ASP A 86 -16.07 7.30 5.48
N PHE A 87 -16.03 8.47 6.13
CA PHE A 87 -15.16 9.56 5.70
C PHE A 87 -13.67 9.17 5.62
N ARG A 88 -13.20 8.28 6.51
CA ARG A 88 -11.79 7.83 6.54
C ARG A 88 -11.42 7.05 5.29
N ASP A 89 -12.35 6.23 4.78
CA ASP A 89 -12.12 5.48 3.54
C ASP A 89 -11.92 6.41 2.33
N SER A 90 -12.52 7.59 2.36
CA SER A 90 -12.32 8.60 1.33
C SER A 90 -10.98 9.32 1.47
N VAL A 91 -10.47 9.49 2.69
CA VAL A 91 -9.20 10.20 2.97
C VAL A 91 -7.97 9.35 2.64
N ILE A 92 -8.03 8.04 2.85
CA ILE A 92 -6.90 7.12 2.67
C ILE A 92 -6.26 7.22 1.28
N PRO A 93 -7.00 7.18 0.14
CA PRO A 93 -6.40 7.32 -1.19
C PRO A 93 -5.62 8.62 -1.38
N PHE A 94 -6.11 9.74 -0.81
CA PHE A 94 -5.42 11.02 -0.91
C PHE A 94 -4.15 11.08 -0.06
N LEU A 95 -4.16 10.50 1.14
CA LEU A 95 -2.96 10.39 1.97
C LEU A 95 -1.89 9.51 1.30
N LEU A 96 -2.31 8.41 0.70
CA LEU A 96 -1.41 7.56 -0.09
C LEU A 96 -0.86 8.32 -1.30
N GLY A 97 -1.70 9.04 -2.04
CA GLY A 97 -1.25 9.87 -3.16
C GLY A 97 -0.24 10.94 -2.73
N ALA A 98 -0.48 11.63 -1.61
CA ALA A 98 0.46 12.60 -1.07
C ALA A 98 1.80 11.95 -0.70
N PHE A 99 1.77 10.78 -0.06
CA PHE A 99 2.97 9.98 0.23
C PHE A 99 3.70 9.59 -1.06
N GLU A 100 3.00 9.07 -2.05
CA GLU A 100 3.57 8.61 -3.32
C GLU A 100 4.21 9.78 -4.09
N LEU A 101 3.57 10.95 -4.11
CA LEU A 101 4.14 12.16 -4.70
C LEU A 101 5.41 12.60 -3.96
N TYR A 102 5.39 12.61 -2.63
CA TYR A 102 6.58 12.88 -1.83
C TYR A 102 7.70 11.89 -2.15
N GLN A 103 7.39 10.59 -2.18
CA GLN A 103 8.35 9.52 -2.46
C GLN A 103 9.02 9.70 -3.82
N THR A 104 8.25 10.12 -4.82
CA THR A 104 8.73 10.42 -6.16
C THR A 104 9.69 11.63 -6.15
N GLN A 105 9.35 12.71 -5.45
CA GLN A 105 10.22 13.89 -5.34
C GLN A 105 11.48 13.61 -4.51
N ALA A 106 11.40 12.73 -3.51
CA ALA A 106 12.53 12.37 -2.66
C ALA A 106 13.70 11.73 -3.44
N ILE A 107 13.46 11.16 -4.63
CA ILE A 107 14.51 10.59 -5.50
C ILE A 107 15.58 11.64 -5.84
N ILE A 108 15.17 12.88 -6.14
CA ILE A 108 16.09 13.96 -6.49
C ILE A 108 16.69 14.65 -5.27
N ILE A 109 16.01 14.59 -4.11
CA ILE A 109 16.52 15.20 -2.87
C ILE A 109 17.61 14.32 -2.27
N GLY A 110 17.46 13.00 -2.28
CA GLY A 110 18.48 12.05 -1.83
C GLY A 110 17.93 10.87 -1.01
N LEU A 111 18.85 9.99 -0.62
CA LEU A 111 18.52 8.72 0.05
C LEU A 111 17.82 8.91 1.40
N GLY A 112 18.29 9.83 2.25
CA GLY A 112 17.72 10.07 3.57
C GLY A 112 16.23 10.44 3.51
N PRO A 113 15.83 11.52 2.79
CA PRO A 113 14.43 11.86 2.55
C PRO A 113 13.62 10.73 1.94
N TRP A 114 14.19 9.96 0.99
CA TRP A 114 13.52 8.82 0.40
C TRP A 114 13.21 7.72 1.45
N LEU A 115 14.17 7.40 2.33
CA LEU A 115 13.98 6.44 3.42
C LEU A 115 12.93 6.91 4.45
N PHE A 116 12.90 8.21 4.79
CA PHE A 116 11.85 8.75 5.66
C PHE A 116 10.47 8.72 4.98
N GLY A 117 10.41 8.89 3.68
CA GLY A 117 9.19 8.61 2.92
C GLY A 117 8.74 7.16 3.09
N MET A 118 9.65 6.18 3.02
CA MET A 118 9.34 4.77 3.28
C MET A 118 8.78 4.53 4.68
N VAL A 119 9.28 5.26 5.71
CA VAL A 119 8.70 5.23 7.06
C VAL A 119 7.25 5.69 7.05
N ALA A 120 6.97 6.82 6.38
CA ALA A 120 5.61 7.35 6.28
C ALA A 120 4.66 6.36 5.56
N GLY A 121 5.11 5.78 4.45
CA GLY A 121 4.35 4.77 3.72
C GLY A 121 4.05 3.51 4.54
N ALA A 122 5.05 2.99 5.26
CA ALA A 122 4.87 1.85 6.15
C ALA A 122 3.92 2.17 7.31
N ALA A 123 3.99 3.38 7.87
CA ALA A 123 3.06 3.84 8.91
C ALA A 123 1.63 3.95 8.39
N LEU A 124 1.43 4.51 7.18
CA LEU A 124 0.11 4.57 6.54
C LEU A 124 -0.45 3.17 6.27
N ALA A 125 0.38 2.21 5.84
CA ALA A 125 -0.04 0.82 5.67
C ALA A 125 -0.50 0.20 6.99
N VAL A 126 0.25 0.39 8.09
CA VAL A 126 -0.14 -0.09 9.42
C VAL A 126 -1.47 0.54 9.86
N LEU A 127 -1.64 1.85 9.68
CA LEU A 127 -2.89 2.55 10.01
C LEU A 127 -4.08 2.03 9.20
N GLN A 128 -3.89 1.76 7.91
CA GLN A 128 -4.91 1.18 7.04
C GLN A 128 -5.33 -0.21 7.53
N PHE A 129 -4.37 -1.11 7.80
CA PHE A 129 -4.69 -2.43 8.33
C PHE A 129 -5.36 -2.38 9.70
N PHE A 130 -4.97 -1.42 10.52
CA PHE A 130 -5.63 -1.18 11.80
C PHE A 130 -7.08 -0.76 11.58
N HIS A 131 -7.34 0.21 10.71
CA HIS A 131 -8.66 0.72 10.38
C HIS A 131 -9.58 -0.38 9.78
N ILE A 132 -9.14 -1.03 8.71
CA ILE A 132 -9.89 -2.12 8.06
C ILE A 132 -10.16 -3.25 9.05
N GLY A 133 -9.23 -3.52 9.94
CA GLY A 133 -9.35 -4.57 10.95
C GLY A 133 -10.49 -4.41 11.94
N PHE A 134 -11.04 -3.21 12.10
CA PHE A 134 -12.26 -2.98 12.88
C PHE A 134 -13.54 -3.09 12.05
N ARG A 135 -13.46 -2.86 10.74
CA ARG A 135 -14.61 -2.74 9.86
C ARG A 135 -15.01 -4.07 9.23
N VAL A 136 -14.04 -4.80 8.68
CA VAL A 136 -14.28 -6.07 7.99
C VAL A 136 -15.00 -7.11 8.86
N PRO A 137 -14.67 -7.29 10.17
CA PRO A 137 -15.35 -8.25 11.02
C PRO A 137 -16.82 -7.90 11.34
N LEU A 138 -17.26 -6.67 11.10
CA LEU A 138 -18.63 -6.24 11.38
C LEU A 138 -19.61 -6.70 10.30
N GLU A 139 -19.12 -7.08 9.12
CA GLU A 139 -19.95 -7.45 8.00
C GLU A 139 -20.07 -8.99 7.90
N THR A 140 -21.30 -9.46 7.89
CA THR A 140 -21.60 -10.92 7.86
C THR A 140 -21.15 -11.58 6.58
N GLU A 141 -21.09 -10.82 5.47
CA GLU A 141 -20.62 -11.28 4.17
C GLU A 141 -19.14 -11.71 4.20
N ASN A 142 -18.36 -11.18 5.14
CA ASN A 142 -16.94 -11.52 5.30
C ASN A 142 -16.70 -12.76 6.18
N ALA A 143 -17.73 -13.33 6.80
CA ALA A 143 -17.59 -14.36 7.85
C ALA A 143 -16.73 -15.56 7.42
N GLN A 144 -16.90 -16.04 6.19
CA GLN A 144 -16.16 -17.20 5.67
C GLN A 144 -14.67 -16.95 5.44
N LEU A 145 -14.27 -15.68 5.25
CA LEU A 145 -12.89 -15.28 5.01
C LEU A 145 -12.22 -14.67 6.24
N LEU A 146 -12.95 -14.56 7.36
CA LEU A 146 -12.52 -13.78 8.51
C LEU A 146 -11.22 -14.29 9.14
N ASP A 147 -11.02 -15.61 9.21
CA ASP A 147 -9.79 -16.18 9.79
C ASP A 147 -8.58 -15.97 8.88
N HIS A 148 -8.77 -16.04 7.55
CA HIS A 148 -7.73 -15.67 6.59
C HIS A 148 -7.40 -14.18 6.70
N PHE A 149 -8.41 -13.32 6.86
CA PHE A 149 -8.21 -11.89 7.07
C PHE A 149 -7.40 -11.60 8.33
N LYS A 150 -7.73 -12.20 9.47
CA LYS A 150 -7.03 -11.99 10.74
C LYS A 150 -5.55 -12.38 10.64
N THR A 151 -5.27 -13.52 10.00
CA THR A 151 -3.90 -14.01 9.78
C THR A 151 -3.11 -13.06 8.87
N ARG A 152 -3.70 -12.64 7.75
CA ARG A 152 -3.10 -11.67 6.84
C ARG A 152 -2.83 -10.36 7.56
N ARG A 153 -3.82 -9.78 8.23
CA ARG A 153 -3.71 -8.50 8.96
C ARG A 153 -2.53 -8.49 9.93
N ARG A 154 -2.38 -9.55 10.75
CA ARG A 154 -1.25 -9.66 11.68
C ARG A 154 0.09 -9.63 10.96
N SER A 155 0.20 -10.40 9.90
CA SER A 155 1.41 -10.47 9.08
C SER A 155 1.74 -9.13 8.39
N GLU A 156 0.74 -8.43 7.85
CA GLU A 156 0.90 -7.11 7.21
C GLU A 156 1.32 -6.04 8.23
N MET A 157 0.66 -6.01 9.40
CA MET A 157 1.04 -5.09 10.48
C MET A 157 2.46 -5.34 10.97
N LEU A 158 2.84 -6.60 11.18
CA LEU A 158 4.21 -6.96 11.60
C LEU A 158 5.23 -6.50 10.55
N GLN A 159 4.97 -6.76 9.27
CA GLN A 159 5.87 -6.31 8.20
C GLN A 159 5.95 -4.79 8.12
N GLY A 160 4.84 -4.07 8.31
CA GLY A 160 4.84 -2.61 8.37
C GLY A 160 5.69 -2.09 9.53
N ILE A 161 5.56 -2.66 10.73
CA ILE A 161 6.35 -2.31 11.91
C ILE A 161 7.86 -2.58 11.66
N VAL A 162 8.18 -3.75 11.10
CA VAL A 162 9.58 -4.08 10.74
C VAL A 162 10.10 -3.09 9.70
N GLY A 163 9.29 -2.73 8.71
CA GLY A 163 9.63 -1.70 7.73
C GLY A 163 9.91 -0.33 8.37
N ILE A 164 9.07 0.12 9.30
CA ILE A 164 9.27 1.37 10.03
C ILE A 164 10.63 1.37 10.76
N ILE A 165 10.92 0.31 11.51
CA ILE A 165 12.18 0.19 12.25
C ILE A 165 13.38 0.20 11.30
N LEU A 166 13.32 -0.61 10.23
CA LEU A 166 14.36 -0.71 9.22
C LEU A 166 14.65 0.65 8.57
N PHE A 167 13.60 1.33 8.08
CA PHE A 167 13.78 2.58 7.34
C PHE A 167 14.16 3.76 8.24
N ILE A 168 13.69 3.80 9.50
CA ILE A 168 14.20 4.77 10.49
C ILE A 168 15.69 4.55 10.70
N SER A 169 16.11 3.31 10.95
CA SER A 169 17.51 2.99 11.22
C SER A 169 18.41 3.39 10.04
N LEU A 170 18.03 3.01 8.82
CA LEU A 170 18.77 3.39 7.60
C LEU A 170 18.75 4.90 7.35
N GLY A 171 17.62 5.57 7.59
CA GLY A 171 17.48 7.01 7.43
C GLY A 171 18.35 7.79 8.39
N VAL A 172 18.36 7.39 9.66
CA VAL A 172 19.22 8.00 10.68
C VAL A 172 20.70 7.83 10.34
N VAL A 173 21.12 6.62 9.96
CA VAL A 173 22.51 6.38 9.53
C VAL A 173 22.84 7.23 8.30
N SER A 174 21.95 7.32 7.30
CA SER A 174 22.16 8.14 6.11
C SER A 174 22.34 9.63 6.42
N VAL A 175 21.56 10.18 7.33
CA VAL A 175 21.68 11.59 7.75
C VAL A 175 22.93 11.81 8.60
N SER A 176 23.27 10.85 9.48
CA SER A 176 24.46 10.94 10.34
C SER A 176 25.74 10.91 9.54
N THR A 177 25.84 10.10 8.48
CA THR A 177 27.02 10.07 7.60
C THR A 177 27.20 11.36 6.81
N VAL A 178 26.11 12.01 6.38
CA VAL A 178 26.18 13.29 5.69
C VAL A 178 26.60 14.44 6.62
N ASN A 179 26.11 14.45 7.86
CA ASN A 179 26.36 15.52 8.85
C ASN A 179 27.63 15.30 9.67
N GLY A 180 28.13 14.06 9.74
CA GLY A 180 29.22 13.64 10.63
C GLY A 180 30.63 13.87 10.03
N LYS A 181 30.76 14.63 8.95
CA LYS A 181 32.07 14.97 8.35
C LYS A 181 32.97 15.65 9.39
N GLY A 182 33.74 14.86 10.13
CA GLY A 182 34.65 15.32 11.18
C GLY A 182 34.63 14.47 12.47
N ALA A 183 33.75 13.47 12.60
CA ALA A 183 33.62 12.70 13.84
C ALA A 183 34.59 11.51 13.99
N GLY A 184 35.58 11.36 13.08
CA GLY A 184 36.63 10.35 13.23
C GLY A 184 36.20 8.90 13.08
N TRP A 185 35.15 8.64 12.32
CA TRP A 185 34.77 7.27 11.97
C TRP A 185 35.80 6.66 11.01
N PRO A 186 36.27 5.42 11.24
CA PRO A 186 37.20 4.78 10.32
C PRO A 186 36.52 4.56 8.96
N ASP A 187 37.18 5.01 7.88
CA ASP A 187 36.80 4.85 6.48
C ASP A 187 35.39 5.38 6.11
N GLU A 188 35.09 6.64 6.41
CA GLU A 188 33.86 7.35 5.98
C GLU A 188 33.54 7.13 4.51
N THR A 189 34.54 7.07 3.64
CA THR A 189 34.39 6.87 2.20
C THR A 189 33.77 5.53 1.82
N VAL A 190 34.09 4.44 2.55
CA VAL A 190 33.55 3.11 2.30
C VAL A 190 32.09 3.02 2.76
N ILE A 191 31.77 3.62 3.90
CA ILE A 191 30.39 3.64 4.44
C ILE A 191 29.50 4.50 3.52
N GLU A 192 29.94 5.68 3.09
CA GLU A 192 29.21 6.54 2.18
C GLU A 192 28.93 5.85 0.84
N ALA A 193 29.86 5.06 0.32
CA ALA A 193 29.67 4.32 -0.91
C ALA A 193 28.78 3.08 -0.76
N ALA A 194 28.86 2.37 0.36
CA ALA A 194 28.14 1.11 0.57
C ALA A 194 26.71 1.30 1.06
N LEU A 195 26.45 2.31 1.91
CA LEU A 195 25.15 2.53 2.55
C LEU A 195 23.99 2.64 1.56
N PRO A 196 24.08 3.37 0.43
CA PRO A 196 22.97 3.44 -0.53
C PRO A 196 22.62 2.09 -1.11
N TRP A 197 23.61 1.24 -1.42
CA TRP A 197 23.39 -0.09 -1.97
C TRP A 197 22.84 -1.07 -0.94
N ILE A 198 23.27 -0.96 0.32
CA ILE A 198 22.68 -1.72 1.43
C ILE A 198 21.21 -1.34 1.60
N ALA A 199 20.88 -0.05 1.56
CA ALA A 199 19.50 0.43 1.65
C ALA A 199 18.64 -0.08 0.47
N VAL A 200 19.16 -0.03 -0.77
CA VAL A 200 18.50 -0.56 -1.95
C VAL A 200 18.26 -2.07 -1.82
N LEU A 201 19.28 -2.83 -1.40
CA LEU A 201 19.18 -4.28 -1.21
C LEU A 201 18.13 -4.64 -0.15
N LEU A 202 18.21 -4.04 1.04
CA LEU A 202 17.29 -4.32 2.14
C LEU A 202 15.84 -3.93 1.79
N THR A 203 15.65 -2.80 1.10
CA THR A 203 14.33 -2.40 0.60
C THR A 203 13.80 -3.40 -0.43
N SER A 204 14.66 -3.83 -1.38
CA SER A 204 14.28 -4.83 -2.40
C SER A 204 13.88 -6.17 -1.76
N LEU A 205 14.62 -6.64 -0.76
CA LEU A 205 14.28 -7.84 -0.01
C LEU A 205 12.96 -7.69 0.74
N TRP A 206 12.75 -6.56 1.41
CA TRP A 206 11.51 -6.28 2.14
C TRP A 206 10.29 -6.24 1.21
N LEU A 207 10.40 -5.59 0.05
CA LEU A 207 9.36 -5.56 -0.99
C LEU A 207 9.15 -6.95 -1.60
N GLY A 208 10.22 -7.70 -1.87
CA GLY A 208 10.14 -9.05 -2.40
C GLY A 208 9.38 -10.00 -1.46
N CYS A 209 9.68 -9.95 -0.16
CA CYS A 209 8.92 -10.70 0.85
C CYS A 209 7.44 -10.31 0.85
N TYR A 210 7.13 -9.02 0.69
CA TYR A 210 5.76 -8.52 0.59
C TYR A 210 5.04 -9.11 -0.62
N VAL A 211 5.64 -9.01 -1.82
CA VAL A 211 5.05 -9.49 -3.08
C VAL A 211 4.79 -11.00 -3.03
N ILE A 212 5.77 -11.79 -2.59
CA ILE A 212 5.64 -13.25 -2.48
C ILE A 212 4.44 -13.59 -1.57
N ARG A 213 4.37 -12.98 -0.39
CA ARG A 213 3.32 -13.25 0.57
C ARG A 213 1.94 -12.83 0.06
N THR A 214 1.82 -11.65 -0.53
CA THR A 214 0.55 -11.17 -1.11
C THR A 214 0.10 -12.07 -2.26
N THR A 215 1.01 -12.54 -3.10
CA THR A 215 0.70 -13.48 -4.19
C THR A 215 0.20 -14.82 -3.65
N LEU A 216 0.86 -15.37 -2.61
CA LEU A 216 0.41 -16.62 -1.98
C LEU A 216 -0.97 -16.46 -1.35
N TYR A 217 -1.20 -15.37 -0.65
CA TYR A 217 -2.51 -15.05 -0.07
C TYR A 217 -3.59 -14.96 -1.16
N TRP A 218 -3.31 -14.26 -2.26
CA TRP A 218 -4.27 -14.12 -3.36
C TRP A 218 -4.62 -15.47 -4.00
N ARG A 219 -3.65 -16.36 -4.15
CA ARG A 219 -3.91 -17.73 -4.65
C ARG A 219 -4.90 -18.50 -3.75
N VAL A 220 -4.79 -18.35 -2.45
CA VAL A 220 -5.73 -18.96 -1.49
C VAL A 220 -7.15 -18.40 -1.69
N ILE A 221 -7.30 -17.07 -1.77
CA ILE A 221 -8.59 -16.43 -1.99
C ILE A 221 -9.23 -16.90 -3.31
N VAL A 222 -8.47 -16.91 -4.41
CA VAL A 222 -8.97 -17.38 -5.70
C VAL A 222 -9.39 -18.85 -5.66
N ALA A 223 -8.64 -19.70 -4.96
CA ALA A 223 -8.99 -21.10 -4.79
C ALA A 223 -10.29 -21.28 -4.02
N LEU A 224 -10.50 -20.52 -2.94
CA LEU A 224 -11.74 -20.53 -2.16
C LEU A 224 -12.93 -20.08 -3.01
N VAL A 225 -12.78 -19.04 -3.81
CA VAL A 225 -13.84 -18.56 -4.72
C VAL A 225 -14.20 -19.62 -5.77
N ARG A 226 -13.18 -20.25 -6.38
CA ARG A 226 -13.39 -21.29 -7.41
C ARG A 226 -14.04 -22.56 -6.87
N SER A 227 -13.81 -22.89 -5.60
CA SER A 227 -14.45 -24.04 -4.96
C SER A 227 -15.93 -23.85 -4.63
N SER A 228 -16.52 -22.72 -5.01
CA SER A 228 -17.92 -22.33 -4.71
C SER A 228 -18.27 -22.31 -3.23
N GLN A 229 -17.27 -22.20 -2.37
CA GLN A 229 -17.46 -22.09 -0.90
C GLN A 229 -17.84 -20.68 -0.47
N LEU A 230 -17.82 -19.70 -1.39
CA LEU A 230 -18.22 -18.32 -1.12
C LEU A 230 -19.65 -18.06 -1.61
N PRO A 231 -20.46 -17.33 -0.83
CA PRO A 231 -21.78 -16.94 -1.28
C PRO A 231 -21.71 -16.11 -2.56
N ALA A 232 -22.69 -16.29 -3.44
CA ALA A 232 -22.79 -15.59 -4.73
C ALA A 232 -22.85 -14.04 -4.61
N SER A 233 -23.12 -13.55 -3.39
CA SER A 233 -23.19 -12.11 -3.05
C SER A 233 -21.83 -11.45 -2.81
N THR A 234 -20.72 -12.21 -2.73
CA THR A 234 -19.40 -11.58 -2.54
C THR A 234 -18.96 -10.82 -3.80
N PRO A 235 -18.34 -9.63 -3.66
CA PRO A 235 -17.81 -8.88 -4.81
C PRO A 235 -16.90 -9.72 -5.70
N LEU A 236 -16.12 -10.63 -5.12
CA LEU A 236 -15.20 -11.54 -5.81
C LEU A 236 -15.92 -12.54 -6.72
N SER A 237 -17.09 -13.06 -6.34
CA SER A 237 -17.84 -14.00 -7.19
C SER A 237 -18.27 -13.38 -8.51
N ARG A 238 -18.43 -12.05 -8.57
CA ARG A 238 -18.73 -11.31 -9.79
C ARG A 238 -17.54 -11.17 -10.73
N PHE A 239 -16.31 -11.14 -10.17
CA PHE A 239 -15.09 -10.97 -10.96
C PHE A 239 -14.51 -12.30 -11.48
N VAL A 240 -14.68 -13.40 -10.74
CA VAL A 240 -14.19 -14.73 -11.16
C VAL A 240 -15.00 -15.32 -12.33
N GLY A 241 -16.22 -14.82 -12.56
CA GLY A 241 -17.03 -15.15 -13.75
C GLY A 241 -16.60 -14.43 -15.03
N LEU A 242 -15.60 -13.54 -14.97
CA LEU A 242 -15.05 -12.92 -16.18
C LEU A 242 -14.07 -13.88 -16.89
N PRO A 243 -13.99 -13.84 -18.24
CA PRO A 243 -13.26 -14.81 -19.06
C PRO A 243 -11.74 -14.74 -18.99
N TRP A 244 -11.18 -14.22 -17.90
CA TRP A 244 -9.74 -14.12 -17.63
C TRP A 244 -9.23 -15.19 -16.66
N GLY A 245 -10.02 -16.22 -16.39
CA GLY A 245 -9.67 -17.36 -15.56
C GLY A 245 -9.14 -18.56 -16.33
#